data_2784ae86ff88577ea5bfdcbe4baa17bf
#
_entry.id   2784ae86ff88577ea5bfdcbe4baa17bf
#
_cell.length_a   1.000
_cell.length_b   1.000
_cell.length_c   1.000
_cell.angle_alpha   90.00
_cell.angle_beta   90.00
_cell.angle_gamma   90.00
#
_symmetry.space_group_name_H-M   'P 1'
#
loop_
_entity.id
_entity.type
_entity.pdbx_description
1 polymer ?
#
loop_
_entity_poly.entity_id
_entity_poly.type
_entity_poly.pdbx_seq_one_letter_code
_entity_poly.pdbx_strand_id
1 'polypeptide(L)'
;MAEPAASRLAEIKELFMRFAPAAAALSLFLATTASVTSAQEREPDVRAEALIKQGEASLAAGDTQGAIDAFEAALAVDPGHTPIFVSLAEAARENGLQGKAIRYYREALARDPDNFAAIAGEGAALVEKGAIEKAKRNLARLQSMCGDSCPETVALRSTIATGATARRLAVDTAEGKTASH
;
A
#
# COMPACT_ATOMS: atom_id res chain seq x y z
N MET A 1 -50.29 -58.91 14.53
CA MET A 1 -50.46 -57.69 13.74
C MET A 1 -49.12 -56.96 13.79
N ALA A 2 -48.29 -57.21 12.78
CA ALA A 2 -47.00 -56.54 12.67
C ALA A 2 -47.08 -55.69 11.41
N GLU A 3 -47.10 -54.37 11.60
CA GLU A 3 -47.09 -53.42 10.49
C GLU A 3 -45.67 -53.29 9.89
N PRO A 4 -45.56 -53.18 8.61
CA PRO A 4 -44.31 -53.46 7.92
C PRO A 4 -43.30 -52.32 8.06
N ALA A 5 -42.14 -52.65 8.60
CA ALA A 5 -40.96 -51.77 8.66
C ALA A 5 -40.53 -51.21 7.30
N ALA A 6 -41.05 -51.79 6.20
CA ALA A 6 -40.80 -51.39 4.82
C ALA A 6 -41.38 -49.99 4.46
N SER A 7 -42.53 -49.60 5.02
CA SER A 7 -43.16 -48.32 4.70
C SER A 7 -42.38 -47.12 5.26
N ARG A 8 -41.81 -47.26 6.46
CA ARG A 8 -41.00 -46.22 7.12
C ARG A 8 -39.66 -45.98 6.42
N LEU A 9 -39.07 -47.05 5.86
CA LEU A 9 -37.82 -46.91 5.07
C LEU A 9 -38.07 -46.21 3.72
N ALA A 10 -39.25 -46.36 3.12
CA ALA A 10 -39.60 -45.65 1.89
C ALA A 10 -39.80 -44.13 2.15
N GLU A 11 -40.48 -43.74 3.23
CA GLU A 11 -40.66 -42.33 3.60
C GLU A 11 -39.32 -41.62 3.94
N ILE A 12 -38.43 -42.32 4.62
CA ILE A 12 -37.10 -41.79 4.92
C ILE A 12 -36.28 -41.57 3.65
N LYS A 13 -36.40 -42.47 2.69
CA LYS A 13 -35.70 -42.37 1.40
C LYS A 13 -36.20 -41.21 0.53
N GLU A 14 -37.50 -40.96 0.52
CA GLU A 14 -38.09 -39.81 -0.17
C GLU A 14 -37.69 -38.48 0.51
N LEU A 15 -37.64 -38.44 1.84
CA LEU A 15 -37.20 -37.27 2.59
C LEU A 15 -35.73 -36.93 2.28
N PHE A 16 -34.87 -37.95 2.22
CA PHE A 16 -33.44 -37.75 1.88
C PHE A 16 -33.25 -37.28 0.42
N MET A 17 -34.01 -37.79 -0.53
CA MET A 17 -33.91 -37.33 -1.92
C MET A 17 -34.41 -35.90 -2.13
N ARG A 18 -35.36 -35.46 -1.30
CA ARG A 18 -35.94 -34.12 -1.43
C ARG A 18 -35.04 -33.01 -0.82
N PHE A 19 -34.15 -33.36 0.12
CA PHE A 19 -33.23 -32.42 0.77
C PHE A 19 -31.77 -32.56 0.33
N ALA A 20 -31.43 -33.61 -0.45
CA ALA A 20 -30.08 -33.83 -0.96
C ALA A 20 -29.50 -32.65 -1.78
N PRO A 21 -30.28 -31.97 -2.66
CA PRO A 21 -29.73 -30.83 -3.38
C PRO A 21 -29.49 -29.62 -2.49
N ALA A 22 -30.28 -29.42 -1.43
CA ALA A 22 -30.11 -28.33 -0.50
C ALA A 22 -28.90 -28.52 0.44
N ALA A 23 -28.66 -29.77 0.86
CA ALA A 23 -27.50 -30.12 1.66
C ALA A 23 -26.17 -30.02 0.88
N ALA A 24 -26.17 -30.40 -0.39
CA ALA A 24 -25.03 -30.27 -1.29
C ALA A 24 -24.71 -28.80 -1.60
N ALA A 25 -25.72 -27.94 -1.79
CA ALA A 25 -25.55 -26.51 -2.00
C ALA A 25 -24.98 -25.81 -0.75
N LEU A 26 -25.43 -26.21 0.44
CA LEU A 26 -24.92 -25.64 1.71
C LEU A 26 -23.46 -26.03 1.96
N SER A 27 -23.08 -27.25 1.63
CA SER A 27 -21.69 -27.73 1.75
C SER A 27 -20.73 -27.01 0.79
N LEU A 28 -21.18 -26.68 -0.42
CA LEU A 28 -20.39 -25.91 -1.40
C LEU A 28 -20.21 -24.44 -0.96
N PHE A 29 -21.21 -23.87 -0.30
CA PHE A 29 -21.14 -22.49 0.19
C PHE A 29 -20.17 -22.32 1.39
N LEU A 30 -20.03 -23.33 2.24
CA LEU A 30 -19.04 -23.30 3.34
C LEU A 30 -17.59 -23.46 2.87
N ALA A 31 -17.37 -24.12 1.72
CA ALA A 31 -16.02 -24.34 1.20
C ALA A 31 -15.41 -23.10 0.53
N THR A 32 -16.20 -22.10 0.15
CA THR A 32 -15.72 -20.91 -0.54
C THR A 32 -15.36 -19.75 0.40
N THR A 33 -15.63 -19.86 1.71
CA THR A 33 -15.34 -18.78 2.67
C THR A 33 -13.95 -18.89 3.33
N ALA A 34 -13.11 -19.85 2.96
CA ALA A 34 -11.85 -20.15 3.63
C ALA A 34 -10.61 -19.59 2.94
N SER A 35 -10.72 -18.54 2.13
CA SER A 35 -9.53 -17.96 1.46
C SER A 35 -9.52 -16.44 1.46
N VAL A 36 -9.98 -15.80 2.53
CA VAL A 36 -9.51 -14.45 2.85
C VAL A 36 -8.24 -14.63 3.68
N THR A 37 -7.15 -14.97 3.03
CA THR A 37 -5.83 -14.77 3.61
C THR A 37 -5.63 -13.26 3.63
N SER A 38 -5.98 -12.61 4.73
CA SER A 38 -5.42 -11.31 5.06
C SER A 38 -3.92 -11.48 4.89
N ALA A 39 -3.29 -10.71 4.02
CA ALA A 39 -1.85 -10.55 4.06
C ALA A 39 -1.55 -9.93 5.44
N GLN A 40 -1.37 -10.78 6.43
CA GLN A 40 -1.02 -10.36 7.77
C GLN A 40 0.40 -9.82 7.64
N GLU A 41 0.53 -8.51 7.84
CA GLU A 41 1.81 -7.84 7.86
C GLU A 41 2.70 -8.58 8.85
N ARG A 42 3.76 -9.20 8.35
CA ARG A 42 4.67 -10.01 9.18
C ARG A 42 5.37 -9.09 10.16
N GLU A 43 5.30 -9.39 11.46
CA GLU A 43 6.09 -8.66 12.45
C GLU A 43 7.59 -8.72 12.09
N PRO A 44 8.31 -7.60 12.23
CA PRO A 44 9.75 -7.56 11.97
C PRO A 44 10.53 -8.42 12.95
N ASP A 45 11.74 -8.85 12.56
CA ASP A 45 12.71 -9.40 13.52
C ASP A 45 12.94 -8.38 14.65
N VAL A 46 13.04 -8.85 15.90
CA VAL A 46 13.19 -7.99 17.10
C VAL A 46 14.37 -7.01 16.98
N ARG A 47 15.45 -7.43 16.31
CA ARG A 47 16.61 -6.57 16.05
C ARG A 47 16.32 -5.52 14.98
N ALA A 48 15.57 -5.90 13.95
CA ALA A 48 15.11 -4.97 12.93
C ALA A 48 14.15 -3.96 13.54
N GLU A 49 13.24 -4.37 14.42
CA GLU A 49 12.33 -3.47 15.14
C GLU A 49 13.08 -2.41 15.96
N ALA A 50 14.13 -2.78 16.66
CA ALA A 50 14.95 -1.82 17.40
C ALA A 50 15.61 -0.78 16.47
N LEU A 51 16.09 -1.20 15.31
CA LEU A 51 16.68 -0.31 14.29
C LEU A 51 15.62 0.57 13.61
N ILE A 52 14.41 0.05 13.37
CA ILE A 52 13.29 0.84 12.87
C ILE A 52 12.95 1.96 13.84
N LYS A 53 12.79 1.67 15.13
CA LYS A 53 12.53 2.67 16.17
C LYS A 53 13.65 3.72 16.26
N GLN A 54 14.90 3.29 16.09
CA GLN A 54 16.03 4.23 16.03
C GLN A 54 15.92 5.16 14.81
N GLY A 55 15.57 4.61 13.63
CA GLY A 55 15.38 5.41 12.42
C GLY A 55 14.24 6.42 12.55
N GLU A 56 13.10 6.01 13.13
CA GLU A 56 11.97 6.88 13.42
C GLU A 56 12.34 8.00 14.39
N ALA A 57 13.09 7.70 15.44
CA ALA A 57 13.58 8.70 16.37
C ALA A 57 14.55 9.71 15.71
N SER A 58 15.42 9.24 14.82
CA SER A 58 16.31 10.09 14.03
C SER A 58 15.53 11.02 13.10
N LEU A 59 14.49 10.51 12.39
CA LEU A 59 13.60 11.35 11.58
C LEU A 59 12.91 12.42 12.43
N ALA A 60 12.36 12.05 13.57
CA ALA A 60 11.69 12.99 14.47
C ALA A 60 12.64 14.07 15.00
N ALA A 61 13.93 13.78 15.11
CA ALA A 61 14.98 14.72 15.46
C ALA A 61 15.52 15.56 14.28
N GLY A 62 15.06 15.29 13.06
CA GLY A 62 15.54 15.93 11.83
C GLY A 62 16.88 15.38 11.31
N ASP A 63 17.40 14.32 11.92
CA ASP A 63 18.59 13.61 11.44
C ASP A 63 18.19 12.60 10.35
N THR A 64 17.95 13.10 9.16
CA THR A 64 17.52 12.29 8.02
C THR A 64 18.59 11.30 7.56
N GLN A 65 19.87 11.60 7.71
CA GLN A 65 20.95 10.67 7.36
C GLN A 65 21.04 9.52 8.38
N GLY A 66 20.99 9.83 9.67
CA GLY A 66 20.94 8.81 10.73
C GLY A 66 19.72 7.90 10.61
N ALA A 67 18.58 8.43 10.16
CA ALA A 67 17.40 7.65 9.88
C ALA A 67 17.62 6.68 8.70
N ILE A 68 18.21 7.15 7.59
CA ILE A 68 18.55 6.30 6.44
C ILE A 68 19.47 5.14 6.88
N ASP A 69 20.54 5.46 7.63
CA ASP A 69 21.52 4.46 8.08
C ASP A 69 20.86 3.39 8.96
N ALA A 70 19.97 3.80 9.88
CA ALA A 70 19.23 2.90 10.75
C ALA A 70 18.23 2.01 9.97
N PHE A 71 17.50 2.55 9.02
CA PHE A 71 16.58 1.78 8.18
C PHE A 71 17.33 0.85 7.20
N GLU A 72 18.47 1.25 6.64
CA GLU A 72 19.31 0.37 5.84
C GLU A 72 19.86 -0.80 6.69
N ALA A 73 20.25 -0.54 7.94
CA ALA A 73 20.64 -1.59 8.87
C ALA A 73 19.45 -2.52 9.22
N ALA A 74 18.27 -1.98 9.45
CA ALA A 74 17.05 -2.77 9.67
C ALA A 74 16.74 -3.68 8.48
N LEU A 75 16.88 -3.17 7.26
CA LEU A 75 16.67 -3.92 6.02
C LEU A 75 17.72 -5.03 5.83
N ALA A 76 18.95 -4.82 6.30
CA ALA A 76 19.98 -5.87 6.29
C ALA A 76 19.66 -7.02 7.26
N VAL A 77 18.98 -6.73 8.38
CA VAL A 77 18.52 -7.74 9.36
C VAL A 77 17.26 -8.45 8.88
N ASP A 78 16.29 -7.73 8.37
CA ASP A 78 15.01 -8.26 7.88
C ASP A 78 14.64 -7.73 6.50
N PRO A 79 15.22 -8.28 5.42
CA PRO A 79 14.94 -7.83 4.05
C PRO A 79 13.51 -8.13 3.58
N GLY A 80 12.77 -8.95 4.31
CA GLY A 80 11.39 -9.33 3.99
C GLY A 80 10.34 -8.40 4.58
N HIS A 81 10.70 -7.48 5.47
CA HIS A 81 9.76 -6.56 6.10
C HIS A 81 9.52 -5.33 5.19
N THR A 82 8.44 -5.39 4.41
CA THR A 82 8.12 -4.38 3.39
C THR A 82 8.01 -2.94 3.91
N PRO A 83 7.44 -2.66 5.11
CA PRO A 83 7.33 -1.29 5.64
C PRO A 83 8.67 -0.56 5.73
N ILE A 84 9.79 -1.24 5.95
CA ILE A 84 11.12 -0.59 6.02
C ILE A 84 11.42 0.18 4.73
N PHE A 85 11.00 -0.32 3.56
CA PHE A 85 11.22 0.37 2.29
C PHE A 85 10.45 1.70 2.21
N VAL A 86 9.27 1.78 2.81
CA VAL A 86 8.48 3.02 2.86
C VAL A 86 9.17 4.03 3.77
N SER A 87 9.55 3.63 4.99
CA SER A 87 10.28 4.48 5.94
C SER A 87 11.61 4.99 5.36
N LEU A 88 12.36 4.11 4.69
CA LEU A 88 13.61 4.45 4.01
C LEU A 88 13.39 5.42 2.85
N ALA A 89 12.29 5.28 2.12
CA ALA A 89 11.92 6.19 1.05
C ALA A 89 11.54 7.57 1.60
N GLU A 90 10.82 7.66 2.70
CA GLU A 90 10.47 8.91 3.38
C GLU A 90 11.73 9.63 3.88
N ALA A 91 12.61 8.94 4.59
CA ALA A 91 13.88 9.50 5.05
C ALA A 91 14.74 10.02 3.90
N ALA A 92 14.83 9.25 2.81
CA ALA A 92 15.55 9.66 1.61
C ALA A 92 14.93 10.89 0.93
N ARG A 93 13.59 10.98 0.91
CA ARG A 93 12.87 12.13 0.35
C ARG A 93 13.11 13.39 1.16
N GLU A 94 13.03 13.31 2.50
CA GLU A 94 13.30 14.42 3.41
C GLU A 94 14.75 14.89 3.34
N ASN A 95 15.67 13.96 3.09
CA ASN A 95 17.09 14.26 2.86
C ASN A 95 17.38 14.82 1.45
N GLY A 96 16.35 15.15 0.65
CA GLY A 96 16.52 15.69 -0.70
C GLY A 96 16.97 14.68 -1.74
N LEU A 97 16.93 13.38 -1.44
CA LEU A 97 17.38 12.29 -2.29
C LEU A 97 16.21 11.67 -3.09
N GLN A 98 15.42 12.49 -3.80
CA GLN A 98 14.18 12.07 -4.48
C GLN A 98 14.37 10.85 -5.40
N GLY A 99 15.53 10.72 -6.03
CA GLY A 99 15.85 9.56 -6.88
C GLY A 99 15.96 8.26 -6.09
N LYS A 100 16.55 8.29 -4.89
CA LYS A 100 16.61 7.16 -3.96
C LYS A 100 15.21 6.85 -3.41
N ALA A 101 14.48 7.88 -2.99
CA ALA A 101 13.12 7.75 -2.47
C ALA A 101 12.20 7.03 -3.48
N ILE A 102 12.17 7.47 -4.73
CA ILE A 102 11.38 6.83 -5.80
C ILE A 102 11.76 5.35 -5.96
N ARG A 103 13.04 5.00 -5.86
CA ARG A 103 13.48 3.61 -5.96
C ARG A 103 12.96 2.78 -4.80
N TYR A 104 13.06 3.27 -3.57
CA TYR A 104 12.60 2.55 -2.39
C TYR A 104 11.07 2.40 -2.35
N TYR A 105 10.30 3.43 -2.74
CA TYR A 105 8.85 3.29 -2.90
C TYR A 105 8.49 2.22 -3.94
N ARG A 106 9.21 2.13 -5.04
CA ARG A 106 8.99 1.08 -6.04
C ARG A 106 9.34 -0.32 -5.53
N GLU A 107 10.35 -0.44 -4.68
CA GLU A 107 10.65 -1.70 -4.00
C GLU A 107 9.52 -2.11 -3.05
N ALA A 108 8.94 -1.16 -2.30
CA ALA A 108 7.74 -1.40 -1.51
C ALA A 108 6.57 -1.85 -2.39
N LEU A 109 6.30 -1.14 -3.49
CA LEU A 109 5.20 -1.43 -4.42
C LEU A 109 5.39 -2.73 -5.22
N ALA A 110 6.60 -3.20 -5.40
CA ALA A 110 6.87 -4.50 -6.01
C ALA A 110 6.46 -5.66 -5.08
N ARG A 111 6.46 -5.44 -3.77
CA ARG A 111 6.08 -6.42 -2.75
C ARG A 111 4.62 -6.28 -2.33
N ASP A 112 4.15 -5.05 -2.20
CA ASP A 112 2.79 -4.68 -1.84
C ASP A 112 2.28 -3.64 -2.85
N PRO A 113 1.69 -4.08 -3.97
CA PRO A 113 1.20 -3.18 -5.01
C PRO A 113 0.10 -2.23 -4.54
N ASP A 114 -0.64 -2.60 -3.51
CA ASP A 114 -1.79 -1.84 -3.01
C ASP A 114 -1.44 -0.93 -1.82
N ASN A 115 -0.16 -0.73 -1.55
CA ASN A 115 0.33 0.17 -0.51
C ASN A 115 0.08 1.63 -0.87
N PHE A 116 -0.98 2.21 -0.33
CA PHE A 116 -1.39 3.59 -0.63
C PHE A 116 -0.35 4.62 -0.20
N ALA A 117 0.31 4.40 0.94
CA ALA A 117 1.38 5.28 1.42
C ALA A 117 2.56 5.30 0.43
N ALA A 118 2.97 4.13 -0.08
CA ALA A 118 4.03 4.04 -1.06
C ALA A 118 3.65 4.69 -2.41
N ILE A 119 2.39 4.54 -2.87
CA ILE A 119 1.91 5.19 -4.10
C ILE A 119 1.91 6.72 -3.93
N ALA A 120 1.41 7.22 -2.80
CA ALA A 120 1.37 8.65 -2.49
C ALA A 120 2.79 9.21 -2.35
N GLY A 121 3.67 8.53 -1.61
CA GLY A 121 5.05 8.93 -1.38
C GLY A 121 5.89 8.97 -2.66
N GLU A 122 5.75 7.95 -3.54
CA GLU A 122 6.38 7.99 -4.87
C GLU A 122 5.85 9.19 -5.68
N GLY A 123 4.54 9.44 -5.62
CA GLY A 123 3.91 10.60 -6.25
C GLY A 123 4.50 11.92 -5.76
N ALA A 124 4.67 12.09 -4.46
CA ALA A 124 5.26 13.28 -3.86
C ALA A 124 6.72 13.47 -4.29
N ALA A 125 7.54 12.42 -4.23
CA ALA A 125 8.92 12.46 -4.70
C ALA A 125 9.04 12.78 -6.20
N LEU A 126 8.07 12.33 -7.00
CA LEU A 126 7.98 12.67 -8.44
C LEU A 126 7.66 14.16 -8.64
N VAL A 127 6.77 14.75 -7.81
CA VAL A 127 6.48 16.19 -7.84
C VAL A 127 7.74 17.00 -7.53
N GLU A 128 8.43 16.66 -6.45
CA GLU A 128 9.68 17.30 -6.01
C GLU A 128 10.77 17.24 -7.09
N LYS A 129 10.80 16.13 -7.84
CA LYS A 129 11.69 15.95 -9.00
C LYS A 129 11.21 16.69 -10.26
N GLY A 130 10.04 17.35 -10.25
CA GLY A 130 9.45 18.01 -11.39
C GLY A 130 8.73 17.10 -12.39
N ALA A 131 8.55 15.81 -12.05
CA ALA A 131 7.91 14.82 -12.92
C ALA A 131 6.38 14.75 -12.70
N ILE A 132 5.71 15.92 -12.79
CA ILE A 132 4.29 16.11 -12.45
C ILE A 132 3.36 15.11 -13.14
N GLU A 133 3.58 14.83 -14.44
CA GLU A 133 2.70 13.91 -15.18
C GLU A 133 2.81 12.46 -14.69
N LYS A 134 3.94 12.09 -14.11
CA LYS A 134 4.10 10.79 -13.45
C LYS A 134 3.36 10.76 -12.10
N ALA A 135 3.45 11.83 -11.33
CA ALA A 135 2.71 11.96 -10.07
C ALA A 135 1.19 11.93 -10.28
N LYS A 136 0.67 12.54 -11.37
CA LYS A 136 -0.76 12.45 -11.73
C LYS A 136 -1.22 11.02 -12.02
N ARG A 137 -0.36 10.15 -12.55
CA ARG A 137 -0.71 8.74 -12.74
C ARG A 137 -0.86 8.01 -11.40
N ASN A 138 0.02 8.29 -10.44
CA ASN A 138 -0.11 7.76 -9.09
C ASN A 138 -1.40 8.27 -8.41
N LEU A 139 -1.75 9.54 -8.60
CA LEU A 139 -3.00 10.09 -8.11
C LEU A 139 -4.22 9.37 -8.71
N ALA A 140 -4.25 9.17 -10.02
CA ALA A 140 -5.34 8.45 -10.69
C ALA A 140 -5.45 6.99 -10.18
N ARG A 141 -4.31 6.35 -9.90
CA ARG A 141 -4.27 5.02 -9.29
C ARG A 141 -4.91 5.03 -7.90
N LEU A 142 -4.53 5.93 -7.01
CA LEU A 142 -5.13 6.08 -5.69
C LEU A 142 -6.64 6.34 -5.77
N GLN A 143 -7.06 7.24 -6.66
CA GLN A 143 -8.49 7.54 -6.88
C GLN A 143 -9.28 6.28 -7.27
N SER A 144 -8.71 5.43 -8.12
CA SER A 144 -9.36 4.18 -8.55
C SER A 144 -9.41 3.11 -7.45
N MET A 145 -8.47 3.13 -6.51
CA MET A 145 -8.32 2.09 -5.49
C MET A 145 -9.04 2.43 -4.19
N CYS A 146 -8.91 3.66 -3.69
CA CYS A 146 -9.48 4.08 -2.41
C CYS A 146 -10.41 5.31 -2.50
N GLY A 147 -10.55 5.91 -3.69
CA GLY A 147 -11.46 7.03 -3.92
C GLY A 147 -10.87 8.41 -3.65
N ASP A 148 -11.68 9.44 -3.90
CA ASP A 148 -11.27 10.85 -3.81
C ASP A 148 -11.05 11.38 -2.39
N SER A 149 -11.70 10.79 -1.41
CA SER A 149 -11.63 11.17 0.01
C SER A 149 -10.58 10.43 0.81
N CYS A 150 -9.89 9.47 0.21
CA CYS A 150 -8.79 8.76 0.82
C CYS A 150 -7.68 9.74 1.23
N PRO A 151 -7.10 9.64 2.44
CA PRO A 151 -6.08 10.57 2.93
C PRO A 151 -4.90 10.72 1.96
N GLU A 152 -4.40 9.63 1.41
CA GLU A 152 -3.27 9.60 0.50
C GLU A 152 -3.62 10.27 -0.85
N THR A 153 -4.86 10.09 -1.32
CA THR A 153 -5.37 10.78 -2.53
C THR A 153 -5.42 12.28 -2.32
N VAL A 154 -5.96 12.72 -1.19
CA VAL A 154 -6.06 14.15 -0.83
C VAL A 154 -4.66 14.76 -0.68
N ALA A 155 -3.75 14.10 0.03
CA ALA A 155 -2.39 14.56 0.24
C ALA A 155 -1.63 14.71 -1.10
N LEU A 156 -1.66 13.69 -1.96
CA LEU A 156 -0.97 13.73 -3.24
C LEU A 156 -1.57 14.78 -4.19
N ARG A 157 -2.89 14.94 -4.20
CA ARG A 157 -3.56 15.99 -4.98
C ARG A 157 -3.07 17.39 -4.58
N SER A 158 -3.00 17.65 -3.27
CA SER A 158 -2.48 18.91 -2.71
C SER A 158 -1.02 19.14 -3.13
N THR A 159 -0.18 18.13 -2.99
CA THR A 159 1.24 18.17 -3.37
C THR A 159 1.42 18.50 -4.86
N ILE A 160 0.64 17.87 -5.74
CA ILE A 160 0.67 18.15 -7.18
C ILE A 160 0.25 19.59 -7.49
N ALA A 161 -0.81 20.10 -6.84
CA ALA A 161 -1.29 21.47 -7.04
C ALA A 161 -0.22 22.50 -6.65
N THR A 162 0.43 22.31 -5.49
CA THR A 162 1.50 23.18 -5.01
C THR A 162 2.73 23.14 -5.93
N GLY A 163 3.18 21.95 -6.32
CA GLY A 163 4.34 21.78 -7.20
C GLY A 163 4.11 22.33 -8.61
N ALA A 164 2.91 22.21 -9.14
CA ALA A 164 2.55 22.81 -10.43
C ALA A 164 2.57 24.35 -10.40
N THR A 165 2.10 24.93 -9.29
CA THR A 165 2.12 26.39 -9.09
C THR A 165 3.55 26.91 -8.97
N ALA A 166 4.39 26.29 -8.14
CA ALA A 166 5.78 26.66 -7.99
C ALA A 166 6.56 26.61 -9.31
N ARG A 167 6.30 25.61 -10.14
CA ARG A 167 6.92 25.50 -11.47
C ARG A 167 6.49 26.59 -12.42
N ARG A 168 5.20 26.99 -12.43
CA ARG A 168 4.72 28.12 -13.25
C ARG A 168 5.41 29.41 -12.87
N LEU A 169 5.46 29.74 -11.58
CA LEU A 169 6.15 30.93 -11.09
C LEU A 169 7.63 30.95 -11.46
N ALA A 170 8.31 29.82 -11.41
CA ALA A 170 9.71 29.71 -11.81
C ALA A 170 9.94 29.94 -13.31
N VAL A 171 9.01 29.50 -14.17
CA VAL A 171 9.08 29.74 -15.63
C VAL A 171 8.82 31.21 -15.91
N ASP A 172 7.78 31.81 -15.33
CA ASP A 172 7.42 33.23 -15.54
C ASP A 172 8.56 34.17 -15.10
N THR A 173 9.24 33.84 -13.98
CA THR A 173 10.40 34.61 -13.52
C THR A 173 11.63 34.46 -14.42
N ALA A 174 11.83 33.30 -15.02
CA ALA A 174 12.93 33.06 -15.97
C ALA A 174 12.69 33.81 -17.30
N GLU A 175 11.48 33.79 -17.83
CA GLU A 175 11.11 34.52 -19.07
C GLU A 175 11.15 36.04 -18.87
N GLY A 176 10.68 36.55 -17.73
CA GLY A 176 10.77 37.99 -17.42
C GLY A 176 12.20 38.52 -17.35
N LYS A 177 13.17 37.67 -16.95
CA LYS A 177 14.58 38.02 -16.86
C LYS A 177 15.29 38.04 -18.22
N THR A 178 14.81 37.25 -19.19
CA THR A 178 15.35 37.24 -20.55
C THR A 178 14.83 38.37 -21.43
N ALA A 179 13.67 38.98 -21.09
CA ALA A 179 13.07 40.08 -21.82
C ALA A 179 13.65 41.46 -21.43
N SER A 180 14.52 41.56 -20.42
CA SER A 180 15.12 42.80 -19.92
C SER A 180 16.56 43.01 -20.34
N HIS A 181 17.07 42.28 -21.30
CA HIS A 181 18.38 42.42 -21.95
C HIS A 181 18.19 42.68 -23.45
#